data_febef1e082213acb3dfb96425bfe9365
#
_entry.id   febef1e082213acb3dfb96425bfe9365
#
_cell.length_a   1.000
_cell.length_b   1.000
_cell.length_c   1.000
_cell.angle_alpha   90.00
_cell.angle_beta   90.00
_cell.angle_gamma   90.00
#
_symmetry.space_group_name_H-M   'P 1'
#
loop_
_entity.id
_entity.type
_entity.pdbx_description
1 polymer ?
#
loop_
_entity_poly.entity_id
_entity_poly.type
_entity_poly.pdbx_seq_one_letter_code
_entity_poly.pdbx_strand_id
1 'polypeptide(L)'
;NIEGVRRTLHTWLLPLGLLLDGLVGSWGALLGFLLISLAPFLVLVWGMSTQYKRILSSLASHVTRSDYRLREVKAGGRFAALFKKECGRYFGTTIYLLNTGIGAVMLLGFSVYVLFVRGQAALLVAQMGGVQAVAPMLAAVVCLMQATVDPACVSISLEGRTLWILKEAPVPPRELFGAKALVNVLVSDVPATLSVLLLWFGLGLSAPDALALLALCVCMGLFIPVAGLAVNLWLPRLDCGNDTIVVKQSASSMIGIFGGMLVVGLGALLWAVGGKLLGFVWFSL
;
A
#
# COMPACT_ATOMS: atom_id res chain seq x y z
N ASN A 1 30.07 -16.33 3.75
CA ASN A 1 30.19 -17.35 4.78
C ASN A 1 28.87 -18.13 4.87
N ILE A 2 28.76 -19.24 4.11
CA ILE A 2 27.52 -20.03 3.95
C ILE A 2 27.03 -20.58 5.31
N GLU A 3 27.93 -20.96 6.18
CA GLU A 3 27.58 -21.45 7.53
C GLU A 3 26.97 -20.38 8.42
N GLY A 4 27.41 -19.13 8.31
CA GLY A 4 26.83 -18.00 9.04
C GLY A 4 25.38 -17.76 8.61
N VAL A 5 25.11 -17.78 7.30
CA VAL A 5 23.74 -17.65 6.75
C VAL A 5 22.87 -18.82 7.20
N ARG A 6 23.37 -20.05 7.13
CA ARG A 6 22.65 -21.25 7.59
C ARG A 6 22.28 -21.16 9.07
N ARG A 7 23.22 -20.75 9.94
CA ARG A 7 22.97 -20.57 11.38
C ARG A 7 21.92 -19.49 11.65
N THR A 8 21.97 -18.36 10.93
CA THR A 8 20.99 -17.28 11.05
C THR A 8 19.60 -17.75 10.62
N LEU A 9 19.48 -18.50 9.53
CA LEU A 9 18.22 -19.05 9.05
C LEU A 9 17.62 -20.06 10.05
N HIS A 10 18.43 -20.92 10.65
CA HIS A 10 17.96 -21.84 11.70
C HIS A 10 17.48 -21.13 12.97
N THR A 11 18.08 -19.97 13.30
CA THR A 11 17.72 -19.23 14.52
C THR A 11 16.44 -18.40 14.34
N TRP A 12 16.28 -17.73 13.17
CA TRP A 12 15.20 -16.77 12.94
C TRP A 12 14.10 -17.30 12.04
N LEU A 13 14.40 -18.22 11.14
CA LEU A 13 13.49 -18.77 10.14
C LEU A 13 13.62 -20.30 10.08
N LEU A 14 13.33 -20.96 11.19
CA LEU A 14 13.44 -22.41 11.34
C LEU A 14 12.91 -23.23 10.13
N PRO A 15 11.72 -22.92 9.54
CA PRO A 15 11.25 -23.67 8.38
C PRO A 15 12.18 -23.54 7.17
N LEU A 16 12.77 -22.36 6.96
CA LEU A 16 13.68 -22.15 5.83
C LEU A 16 15.02 -22.87 6.03
N GLY A 17 15.52 -22.91 7.27
CA GLY A 17 16.71 -23.67 7.63
C GLY A 17 16.52 -25.17 7.40
N LEU A 18 15.38 -25.73 7.82
CA LEU A 18 15.04 -27.13 7.60
C LEU A 18 14.86 -27.45 6.10
N LEU A 19 14.29 -26.55 5.33
CA LEU A 19 14.17 -26.70 3.87
C LEU A 19 15.56 -26.80 3.21
N LEU A 20 16.46 -25.89 3.58
CA LEU A 20 17.84 -25.90 3.05
C LEU A 20 18.58 -27.20 3.41
N ASP A 21 18.47 -27.67 4.65
CA ASP A 21 19.07 -28.92 5.05
C ASP A 21 18.47 -30.12 4.32
N GLY A 22 17.17 -30.08 4.05
CA GLY A 22 16.47 -31.07 3.23
C GLY A 22 16.97 -31.12 1.80
N LEU A 23 17.19 -29.94 1.17
CA LEU A 23 17.74 -29.84 -0.18
C LEU A 23 19.20 -30.33 -0.29
N VAL A 24 19.95 -30.28 0.80
CA VAL A 24 21.35 -30.79 0.88
C VAL A 24 21.41 -32.30 1.17
N GLY A 25 20.25 -32.99 1.27
CA GLY A 25 20.17 -34.45 1.39
C GLY A 25 19.73 -34.96 2.76
N SER A 26 19.31 -34.10 3.69
CA SER A 26 18.80 -34.53 4.99
C SER A 26 17.30 -34.81 4.95
N TRP A 27 16.88 -36.05 4.75
CA TRP A 27 15.49 -36.48 4.74
C TRP A 27 14.73 -36.12 6.03
N GLY A 28 15.41 -36.20 7.18
CA GLY A 28 14.83 -35.83 8.48
C GLY A 28 14.49 -34.33 8.55
N ALA A 29 15.33 -33.45 7.99
CA ALA A 29 15.08 -32.04 7.92
C ALA A 29 13.91 -31.70 6.97
N LEU A 30 13.79 -32.42 5.84
CA LEU A 30 12.68 -32.27 4.90
C LEU A 30 11.35 -32.68 5.56
N LEU A 31 11.32 -33.77 6.28
CA LEU A 31 10.15 -34.20 7.05
C LEU A 31 9.80 -33.18 8.14
N GLY A 32 10.79 -32.65 8.85
CA GLY A 32 10.60 -31.57 9.83
C GLY A 32 9.99 -30.30 9.21
N PHE A 33 10.49 -29.89 8.05
CA PHE A 33 9.93 -28.77 7.29
C PHE A 33 8.47 -29.00 6.91
N LEU A 34 8.15 -30.19 6.38
CA LEU A 34 6.78 -30.54 6.00
C LEU A 34 5.83 -30.54 7.21
N LEU A 35 6.27 -31.11 8.34
CA LEU A 35 5.47 -31.15 9.57
C LEU A 35 5.21 -29.73 10.12
N ILE A 36 6.24 -28.90 10.21
CA ILE A 36 6.10 -27.51 10.71
C ILE A 36 5.24 -26.66 9.76
N SER A 37 5.31 -26.90 8.46
CA SER A 37 4.50 -26.17 7.48
C SER A 37 3.05 -26.66 7.42
N LEU A 38 2.84 -27.97 7.55
CA LEU A 38 1.52 -28.58 7.43
C LEU A 38 0.70 -28.50 8.72
N ALA A 39 1.34 -28.55 9.89
CA ALA A 39 0.66 -28.56 11.18
C ALA A 39 -0.23 -27.30 11.38
N PRO A 40 0.26 -26.07 11.20
CA PRO A 40 -0.60 -24.87 11.35
C PRO A 40 -1.74 -24.85 10.33
N PHE A 41 -1.51 -25.33 9.12
CA PHE A 41 -2.55 -25.45 8.11
C PHE A 41 -3.65 -26.43 8.55
N LEU A 42 -3.29 -27.61 9.03
CA LEU A 42 -4.24 -28.61 9.53
C LEU A 42 -5.02 -28.11 10.76
N VAL A 43 -4.34 -27.42 11.69
CA VAL A 43 -4.98 -26.79 12.86
C VAL A 43 -6.01 -25.76 12.41
N LEU A 44 -5.65 -24.92 11.43
CA LEU A 44 -6.55 -23.90 10.89
C LEU A 44 -7.77 -24.54 10.19
N VAL A 45 -7.53 -25.54 9.34
CA VAL A 45 -8.61 -26.28 8.65
C VAL A 45 -9.52 -26.98 9.64
N TRP A 46 -8.98 -27.62 10.65
CA TRP A 46 -9.76 -28.26 11.70
C TRP A 46 -10.58 -27.25 12.50
N GLY A 47 -9.96 -26.15 12.94
CA GLY A 47 -10.65 -25.07 13.65
C GLY A 47 -11.75 -24.43 12.81
N MET A 48 -11.51 -24.17 11.54
CA MET A 48 -12.54 -23.66 10.63
C MET A 48 -13.67 -24.67 10.40
N SER A 49 -13.33 -25.94 10.22
CA SER A 49 -14.31 -27.02 10.00
C SER A 49 -15.28 -27.16 11.18
N THR A 50 -14.79 -27.10 12.41
CA THR A 50 -15.61 -27.18 13.62
C THR A 50 -16.54 -25.98 13.81
N GLN A 51 -16.12 -24.79 13.36
CA GLN A 51 -16.86 -23.55 13.51
C GLN A 51 -17.63 -23.14 12.24
N TYR A 52 -17.49 -23.88 11.15
CA TYR A 52 -18.03 -23.49 9.82
C TYR A 52 -19.53 -23.15 9.83
N LYS A 53 -20.34 -24.03 10.42
CA LYS A 53 -21.79 -23.82 10.51
C LYS A 53 -22.15 -22.57 11.32
N ARG A 54 -21.41 -22.33 12.40
CA ARG A 54 -21.63 -21.17 13.28
C ARG A 54 -21.21 -19.86 12.59
N ILE A 55 -20.09 -19.87 11.88
CA ILE A 55 -19.64 -18.72 11.08
C ILE A 55 -20.64 -18.43 9.97
N LEU A 56 -21.08 -19.47 9.23
CA LEU A 56 -22.04 -19.30 8.14
C LEU A 56 -23.39 -18.78 8.64
N SER A 57 -23.91 -19.29 9.76
CA SER A 57 -25.15 -18.81 10.33
C SER A 57 -25.05 -17.39 10.87
N SER A 58 -23.92 -17.00 11.45
CA SER A 58 -23.68 -15.63 11.91
C SER A 58 -23.58 -14.65 10.74
N LEU A 59 -22.96 -15.03 9.63
CA LEU A 59 -22.90 -14.23 8.41
C LEU A 59 -24.28 -14.08 7.75
N ALA A 60 -25.08 -15.15 7.74
CA ALA A 60 -26.45 -15.14 7.20
C ALA A 60 -27.44 -14.37 8.09
N SER A 61 -27.21 -14.33 9.41
CA SER A 61 -28.07 -13.65 10.38
C SER A 61 -27.72 -12.18 10.61
N HIS A 62 -26.68 -11.64 9.98
CA HIS A 62 -26.40 -10.21 9.97
C HIS A 62 -27.43 -9.44 9.12
N VAL A 63 -28.72 -9.58 9.51
CA VAL A 63 -29.71 -8.57 9.21
C VAL A 63 -29.36 -7.38 10.09
N THR A 64 -28.73 -6.38 9.47
CA THR A 64 -28.45 -5.11 10.12
C THR A 64 -29.80 -4.55 10.59
N ARG A 65 -30.11 -4.71 11.87
CA ARG A 65 -31.14 -3.87 12.50
C ARG A 65 -30.58 -2.46 12.50
N SER A 66 -30.81 -1.73 11.42
CA SER A 66 -30.49 -0.31 11.40
C SER A 66 -31.57 0.36 12.28
N ASP A 67 -31.21 0.71 13.50
CA ASP A 67 -31.94 1.65 14.31
C ASP A 67 -31.68 3.06 13.74
N TYR A 68 -32.09 3.23 12.46
CA TYR A 68 -31.89 4.46 11.72
C TYR A 68 -32.86 5.50 12.24
N ARG A 69 -32.40 6.37 13.13
CA ARG A 69 -33.10 7.58 13.55
C ARG A 69 -32.70 8.70 12.61
N LEU A 70 -33.66 9.26 11.90
CA LEU A 70 -33.49 10.51 11.19
C LEU A 70 -33.03 11.58 12.19
N ARG A 71 -31.73 11.88 12.17
CA ARG A 71 -31.19 13.07 12.85
C ARG A 71 -31.28 14.24 11.89
N GLU A 72 -31.66 15.40 12.41
CA GLU A 72 -31.55 16.65 11.64
C GLU A 72 -30.14 16.77 11.09
N VAL A 73 -30.01 16.70 9.77
CA VAL A 73 -28.73 16.86 9.09
C VAL A 73 -28.47 18.34 9.00
N LYS A 74 -27.56 18.87 9.84
CA LYS A 74 -27.08 20.22 9.68
C LYS A 74 -26.48 20.37 8.27
N ALA A 75 -26.96 21.32 7.51
CA ALA A 75 -26.46 21.62 6.17
C ALA A 75 -24.97 21.98 6.26
N GLY A 76 -24.11 21.03 5.93
CA GLY A 76 -22.67 21.24 5.78
C GLY A 76 -22.32 21.60 4.34
N GLY A 77 -21.10 22.09 4.11
CA GLY A 77 -20.62 22.30 2.74
C GLY A 77 -20.65 20.99 1.93
N ARG A 78 -21.06 21.09 0.64
CA ARG A 78 -21.16 19.92 -0.27
C ARG A 78 -19.88 19.11 -0.35
N PHE A 79 -18.73 19.79 -0.50
CA PHE A 79 -17.43 19.14 -0.55
C PHE A 79 -17.12 18.36 0.74
N ALA A 80 -17.40 18.96 1.91
CA ALA A 80 -17.17 18.29 3.20
C ALA A 80 -18.07 17.05 3.37
N ALA A 81 -19.31 17.09 2.87
CA ALA A 81 -20.21 15.94 2.89
C ALA A 81 -19.71 14.81 1.98
N LEU A 82 -19.23 15.14 0.76
CA LEU A 82 -18.65 14.19 -0.16
C LEU A 82 -17.37 13.57 0.42
N PHE A 83 -16.48 14.40 0.95
CA PHE A 83 -15.25 13.95 1.56
C PHE A 83 -15.52 13.02 2.75
N LYS A 84 -16.45 13.39 3.64
CA LYS A 84 -16.87 12.54 4.77
C LYS A 84 -17.45 11.19 4.29
N LYS A 85 -18.23 11.20 3.21
CA LYS A 85 -18.77 9.98 2.59
C LYS A 85 -17.64 9.09 2.09
N GLU A 86 -16.66 9.65 1.36
CA GLU A 86 -15.52 8.88 0.85
C GLU A 86 -14.63 8.34 1.97
N CYS A 87 -14.33 9.14 2.99
CA CYS A 87 -13.62 8.67 4.19
C CYS A 87 -14.39 7.54 4.88
N GLY A 88 -15.71 7.71 5.08
CA GLY A 88 -16.55 6.68 5.69
C GLY A 88 -16.54 5.37 4.91
N ARG A 89 -16.54 5.44 3.58
CA ARG A 89 -16.41 4.25 2.73
C ARG A 89 -15.02 3.63 2.85
N TYR A 90 -13.96 4.44 2.76
CA TYR A 90 -12.58 3.95 2.81
C TYR A 90 -12.29 3.22 4.13
N PHE A 91 -12.55 3.86 5.25
CA PHE A 91 -12.30 3.27 6.58
C PHE A 91 -13.35 2.24 7.01
N GLY A 92 -14.54 2.29 6.44
CA GLY A 92 -15.62 1.34 6.72
C GLY A 92 -15.52 0.02 5.94
N THR A 93 -14.74 -0.02 4.85
CA THR A 93 -14.60 -1.22 4.01
C THR A 93 -13.23 -1.85 4.23
N THR A 94 -13.15 -2.90 5.05
CA THR A 94 -11.89 -3.55 5.45
C THR A 94 -11.02 -3.96 4.25
N ILE A 95 -11.62 -4.53 3.20
CA ILE A 95 -10.87 -4.96 2.02
C ILE A 95 -10.27 -3.77 1.25
N TYR A 96 -10.99 -2.66 1.22
CA TYR A 96 -10.54 -1.44 0.57
C TYR A 96 -9.35 -0.84 1.33
N LEU A 97 -9.50 -0.68 2.66
CA LEU A 97 -8.45 -0.19 3.54
C LEU A 97 -7.18 -1.04 3.48
N LEU A 98 -7.31 -2.37 3.65
CA LEU A 98 -6.15 -3.26 3.68
C LEU A 98 -5.46 -3.38 2.32
N ASN A 99 -6.21 -3.44 1.23
CA ASN A 99 -5.60 -3.62 -0.09
C ASN A 99 -4.88 -2.37 -0.60
N THR A 100 -5.41 -1.18 -0.30
CA THR A 100 -4.84 0.08 -0.78
C THR A 100 -4.09 0.88 0.27
N GLY A 101 -4.10 0.48 1.54
CA GLY A 101 -3.43 1.19 2.63
C GLY A 101 -2.17 0.50 3.15
N ILE A 102 -1.95 -0.79 2.82
CA ILE A 102 -0.83 -1.57 3.38
C ILE A 102 0.54 -0.95 3.04
N GLY A 103 0.71 -0.39 1.85
CA GLY A 103 1.96 0.26 1.43
C GLY A 103 2.35 1.43 2.33
N ALA A 104 1.37 2.24 2.75
CA ALA A 104 1.59 3.36 3.67
C ALA A 104 2.04 2.87 5.06
N VAL A 105 1.40 1.80 5.57
CA VAL A 105 1.75 1.20 6.86
C VAL A 105 3.15 0.59 6.81
N MET A 106 3.50 -0.12 5.73
CA MET A 106 4.83 -0.70 5.54
C MET A 106 5.91 0.37 5.45
N LEU A 107 5.66 1.46 4.72
CA LEU A 107 6.61 2.56 4.58
C LEU A 107 6.84 3.26 5.92
N LEU A 108 5.79 3.56 6.68
CA LEU A 108 5.90 4.12 8.03
C LEU A 108 6.65 3.17 8.96
N GLY A 109 6.28 1.89 8.98
CA GLY A 109 6.95 0.89 9.81
C GLY A 109 8.43 0.77 9.50
N PHE A 110 8.79 0.76 8.21
CA PHE A 110 10.20 0.77 7.76
C PHE A 110 10.93 2.03 8.26
N SER A 111 10.33 3.20 8.10
CA SER A 111 10.96 4.47 8.49
C SER A 111 11.16 4.57 10.00
N VAL A 112 10.19 4.11 10.78
CA VAL A 112 10.29 4.00 12.24
C VAL A 112 11.39 3.00 12.64
N TYR A 113 11.45 1.84 11.98
CA TYR A 113 12.50 0.84 12.22
C TYR A 113 13.89 1.43 11.98
N VAL A 114 14.09 2.16 10.87
CA VAL A 114 15.37 2.83 10.56
C VAL A 114 15.80 3.79 11.68
N LEU A 115 14.87 4.49 12.31
CA LEU A 115 15.19 5.36 13.46
C LEU A 115 15.76 4.58 14.66
N PHE A 116 15.21 3.40 14.95
CA PHE A 116 15.69 2.57 16.07
C PHE A 116 17.06 1.96 15.77
N VAL A 117 17.35 1.62 14.52
CA VAL A 117 18.63 1.00 14.10
C VAL A 117 19.57 1.98 13.41
N ARG A 118 19.43 3.28 13.66
CA ARG A 118 20.15 4.35 12.94
C ARG A 118 21.68 4.14 12.86
N GLY A 119 22.29 3.60 13.91
CA GLY A 119 23.73 3.31 13.92
C GLY A 119 24.12 2.23 12.90
N GLN A 120 23.36 1.14 12.82
CA GLN A 120 23.56 0.07 11.85
C GLN A 120 23.21 0.54 10.44
N ALA A 121 22.12 1.32 10.31
CA ALA A 121 21.70 1.88 9.03
C ALA A 121 22.78 2.84 8.46
N ALA A 122 23.39 3.68 9.30
CA ALA A 122 24.48 4.56 8.88
C ALA A 122 25.71 3.78 8.39
N LEU A 123 26.06 2.66 9.05
CA LEU A 123 27.14 1.78 8.60
C LEU A 123 26.82 1.15 7.23
N LEU A 124 25.60 0.68 7.02
CA LEU A 124 25.16 0.13 5.73
C LEU A 124 25.21 1.20 4.63
N VAL A 125 24.72 2.41 4.91
CA VAL A 125 24.78 3.55 3.98
C VAL A 125 26.22 3.86 3.60
N ALA A 126 27.15 3.88 4.57
CA ALA A 126 28.57 4.09 4.31
C ALA A 126 29.18 3.00 3.41
N GLN A 127 28.82 1.72 3.64
CA GLN A 127 29.25 0.58 2.81
C GLN A 127 28.69 0.65 1.38
N MET A 128 27.50 1.20 1.19
CA MET A 128 26.85 1.35 -0.12
C MET A 128 27.34 2.58 -0.92
N GLY A 129 28.35 3.29 -0.45
CA GLY A 129 28.89 4.46 -1.12
C GLY A 129 28.38 5.80 -0.59
N GLY A 130 27.76 5.77 0.59
CA GLY A 130 27.28 6.98 1.27
C GLY A 130 25.84 7.38 0.89
N VAL A 131 25.40 8.48 1.47
CA VAL A 131 24.02 8.99 1.31
C VAL A 131 23.67 9.27 -0.16
N GLN A 132 24.62 9.82 -0.93
CA GLN A 132 24.40 10.14 -2.35
C GLN A 132 24.09 8.90 -3.22
N ALA A 133 24.65 7.75 -2.88
CA ALA A 133 24.34 6.50 -3.59
C ALA A 133 23.00 5.89 -3.15
N VAL A 134 22.59 6.12 -1.89
CA VAL A 134 21.39 5.53 -1.30
C VAL A 134 20.15 6.39 -1.53
N ALA A 135 20.27 7.71 -1.64
CA ALA A 135 19.15 8.63 -1.82
C ALA A 135 18.23 8.27 -3.02
N PRO A 136 18.76 7.94 -4.22
CA PRO A 136 17.91 7.51 -5.34
C PRO A 136 17.19 6.18 -5.07
N MET A 137 17.81 5.27 -4.34
CA MET A 137 17.18 3.99 -3.97
C MET A 137 16.03 4.23 -2.98
N LEU A 138 16.23 5.15 -2.02
CA LEU A 138 15.16 5.56 -1.10
C LEU A 138 14.02 6.23 -1.85
N ALA A 139 14.32 7.10 -2.82
CA ALA A 139 13.32 7.72 -3.67
C ALA A 139 12.48 6.67 -4.41
N ALA A 140 13.13 5.67 -5.02
CA ALA A 140 12.45 4.58 -5.70
C ALA A 140 11.57 3.78 -4.71
N VAL A 141 12.05 3.48 -3.51
CA VAL A 141 11.27 2.75 -2.49
C VAL A 141 10.06 3.56 -2.03
N VAL A 142 10.23 4.85 -1.72
CA VAL A 142 9.13 5.73 -1.29
C VAL A 142 8.06 5.82 -2.38
N CYS A 143 8.47 6.12 -3.62
CA CYS A 143 7.56 6.22 -4.75
C CYS A 143 6.87 4.88 -5.07
N LEU A 144 7.58 3.75 -4.94
CA LEU A 144 7.02 2.43 -5.15
C LEU A 144 5.95 2.12 -4.10
N MET A 145 6.21 2.42 -2.83
CA MET A 145 5.22 2.23 -1.77
C MET A 145 4.01 3.14 -1.98
N GLN A 146 4.20 4.41 -2.37
CA GLN A 146 3.08 5.30 -2.72
C GLN A 146 2.28 4.76 -3.91
N ALA A 147 2.92 4.23 -4.95
CA ALA A 147 2.26 3.64 -6.11
C ALA A 147 1.36 2.44 -5.77
N THR A 148 1.64 1.74 -4.66
CA THR A 148 0.76 0.68 -4.15
C THR A 148 -0.45 1.21 -3.35
N VAL A 149 -0.44 2.50 -2.97
CA VAL A 149 -1.48 3.17 -2.18
C VAL A 149 -2.32 4.04 -3.10
N ASP A 150 -3.21 3.43 -3.87
CA ASP A 150 -4.09 4.14 -4.82
C ASP A 150 -5.57 3.77 -4.62
N PRO A 151 -6.23 4.28 -3.55
CA PRO A 151 -7.67 4.12 -3.41
C PRO A 151 -8.47 4.79 -4.56
N ALA A 152 -7.92 5.79 -5.22
CA ALA A 152 -8.61 6.50 -6.29
C ALA A 152 -8.90 5.61 -7.50
N CYS A 153 -8.03 4.63 -7.80
CA CYS A 153 -8.16 3.74 -8.96
C CYS A 153 -9.39 2.80 -8.93
N VAL A 154 -10.08 2.70 -7.79
CA VAL A 154 -11.31 1.88 -7.64
C VAL A 154 -12.49 2.67 -7.09
N SER A 155 -12.28 3.94 -6.72
CA SER A 155 -13.26 4.75 -5.99
C SER A 155 -14.57 5.00 -6.73
N ILE A 156 -14.54 5.06 -8.07
CA ILE A 156 -15.73 5.23 -8.93
C ILE A 156 -16.45 3.89 -9.10
N SER A 157 -15.67 2.83 -9.33
CA SER A 157 -16.19 1.48 -9.46
C SER A 157 -16.92 1.01 -8.19
N LEU A 158 -16.45 1.43 -7.02
CA LEU A 158 -17.10 1.15 -5.73
C LEU A 158 -18.45 1.87 -5.55
N GLU A 159 -18.76 2.93 -6.32
CA GLU A 159 -20.10 3.49 -6.34
C GLU A 159 -21.12 2.47 -6.92
N GLY A 160 -20.68 1.66 -7.87
CA GLY A 160 -21.48 0.57 -8.43
C GLY A 160 -22.87 1.04 -8.87
N ARG A 161 -23.89 0.32 -8.39
CA ARG A 161 -25.30 0.59 -8.70
C ARG A 161 -25.82 1.93 -8.13
N THR A 162 -25.11 2.55 -7.19
CA THR A 162 -25.52 3.84 -6.58
C THR A 162 -24.94 5.06 -7.28
N LEU A 163 -24.12 4.88 -8.33
CA LEU A 163 -23.49 5.96 -9.08
C LEU A 163 -24.51 6.94 -9.69
N TRP A 164 -25.71 6.46 -10.02
CA TRP A 164 -26.78 7.31 -10.55
C TRP A 164 -27.18 8.43 -9.58
N ILE A 165 -27.15 8.17 -8.24
CA ILE A 165 -27.47 9.18 -7.22
C ILE A 165 -26.51 10.37 -7.32
N LEU A 166 -25.22 10.10 -7.57
CA LEU A 166 -24.23 11.16 -7.75
C LEU A 166 -24.37 11.90 -9.08
N LYS A 167 -24.90 11.21 -10.11
CA LYS A 167 -25.15 11.84 -11.43
C LYS A 167 -26.37 12.76 -11.39
N GLU A 168 -27.40 12.40 -10.63
CA GLU A 168 -28.61 13.22 -10.46
C GLU A 168 -28.41 14.35 -9.44
N ALA A 169 -27.47 14.22 -8.54
CA ALA A 169 -27.18 15.25 -7.54
C ALA A 169 -26.56 16.50 -8.20
N PRO A 170 -26.95 17.71 -7.80
CA PRO A 170 -26.38 18.96 -8.34
C PRO A 170 -24.97 19.23 -7.77
N VAL A 171 -24.05 18.30 -8.03
CA VAL A 171 -22.67 18.33 -7.54
C VAL A 171 -21.72 18.57 -8.71
N PRO A 172 -20.89 19.62 -8.67
CA PRO A 172 -19.88 19.82 -9.68
C PRO A 172 -18.87 18.66 -9.72
N PRO A 173 -18.48 18.16 -10.89
CA PRO A 173 -17.52 17.06 -11.02
C PRO A 173 -16.21 17.33 -10.27
N ARG A 174 -15.74 18.57 -10.24
CA ARG A 174 -14.53 18.99 -9.50
C ARG A 174 -14.63 18.71 -8.00
N GLU A 175 -15.79 18.89 -7.39
CA GLU A 175 -15.98 18.62 -5.97
C GLU A 175 -16.04 17.11 -5.71
N LEU A 176 -16.67 16.35 -6.59
CA LEU A 176 -16.75 14.88 -6.51
C LEU A 176 -15.37 14.22 -6.64
N PHE A 177 -14.66 14.55 -7.73
CA PHE A 177 -13.32 13.96 -7.96
C PHE A 177 -12.28 14.52 -7.00
N GLY A 178 -12.39 15.78 -6.62
CA GLY A 178 -11.55 16.38 -5.60
C GLY A 178 -11.67 15.70 -4.24
N ALA A 179 -12.88 15.34 -3.82
CA ALA A 179 -13.09 14.60 -2.57
C ALA A 179 -12.45 13.20 -2.62
N LYS A 180 -12.57 12.49 -3.75
CA LYS A 180 -11.95 11.17 -3.95
C LYS A 180 -10.43 11.27 -4.00
N ALA A 181 -9.88 12.25 -4.72
CA ALA A 181 -8.44 12.50 -4.78
C ALA A 181 -7.88 12.87 -3.40
N LEU A 182 -8.59 13.70 -2.63
CA LEU A 182 -8.15 14.12 -1.29
C LEU A 182 -8.04 12.94 -0.32
N VAL A 183 -8.94 11.97 -0.37
CA VAL A 183 -8.81 10.74 0.44
C VAL A 183 -7.53 10.01 0.08
N ASN A 184 -7.21 9.89 -1.20
CA ASN A 184 -5.96 9.25 -1.66
C ASN A 184 -4.73 10.01 -1.14
N VAL A 185 -4.71 11.33 -1.30
CA VAL A 185 -3.62 12.18 -0.79
C VAL A 185 -3.42 11.98 0.72
N LEU A 186 -4.50 11.98 1.50
CA LEU A 186 -4.40 11.77 2.95
C LEU A 186 -3.86 10.39 3.33
N VAL A 187 -4.25 9.36 2.60
CA VAL A 187 -3.86 7.97 2.90
C VAL A 187 -2.46 7.65 2.38
N SER A 188 -2.05 8.23 1.26
CA SER A 188 -0.76 7.98 0.62
C SER A 188 0.30 9.01 1.02
N ASP A 189 0.00 10.30 0.82
CA ASP A 189 0.98 11.37 0.88
C ASP A 189 1.35 11.75 2.32
N VAL A 190 0.38 11.78 3.23
CA VAL A 190 0.66 12.12 4.64
C VAL A 190 1.58 11.08 5.28
N PRO A 191 1.33 9.76 5.20
CA PRO A 191 2.27 8.77 5.72
C PRO A 191 3.62 8.78 5.00
N ALA A 192 3.64 8.99 3.68
CA ALA A 192 4.88 9.02 2.91
C ALA A 192 5.74 10.24 3.28
N THR A 193 5.14 11.43 3.40
CA THR A 193 5.83 12.64 3.85
C THR A 193 6.41 12.45 5.26
N LEU A 194 5.62 11.90 6.18
CA LEU A 194 6.10 11.59 7.53
C LEU A 194 7.26 10.57 7.49
N SER A 195 7.16 9.56 6.63
CA SER A 195 8.23 8.57 6.44
C SER A 195 9.52 9.19 5.92
N VAL A 196 9.45 10.11 4.95
CA VAL A 196 10.62 10.83 4.44
C VAL A 196 11.26 11.68 5.54
N LEU A 197 10.46 12.35 6.39
CA LEU A 197 10.98 13.09 7.54
C LEU A 197 11.70 12.17 8.53
N LEU A 198 11.12 11.01 8.84
CA LEU A 198 11.74 10.03 9.72
C LEU A 198 13.06 9.48 9.15
N LEU A 199 13.09 9.20 7.84
CA LEU A 199 14.29 8.76 7.13
C LEU A 199 15.36 9.86 7.09
N TRP A 200 14.97 11.12 6.96
CA TRP A 200 15.91 12.26 7.04
C TRP A 200 16.69 12.23 8.35
N PHE A 201 15.98 12.14 9.48
CA PHE A 201 16.63 12.08 10.80
C PHE A 201 17.34 10.74 11.06
N GLY A 202 16.78 9.63 10.57
CA GLY A 202 17.31 8.28 10.81
C GLY A 202 18.61 7.99 10.06
N LEU A 203 18.73 8.44 8.81
CA LEU A 203 19.89 8.20 7.95
C LEU A 203 20.83 9.39 7.87
N GLY A 204 20.49 10.55 8.45
CA GLY A 204 21.30 11.75 8.37
C GLY A 204 21.42 12.29 6.94
N LEU A 205 20.31 12.28 6.18
CA LEU A 205 20.30 12.81 4.81
C LEU A 205 20.70 14.28 4.82
N SER A 206 21.34 14.75 3.73
CA SER A 206 21.57 16.17 3.56
C SER A 206 20.26 16.92 3.36
N ALA A 207 20.20 18.20 3.71
CA ALA A 207 18.98 18.98 3.53
C ALA A 207 18.52 19.04 2.06
N PRO A 208 19.40 19.21 1.05
CA PRO A 208 19.00 19.14 -0.35
C PRO A 208 18.40 17.79 -0.75
N ASP A 209 19.00 16.66 -0.33
CA ASP A 209 18.49 15.32 -0.65
C ASP A 209 17.13 15.07 0.00
N ALA A 210 16.96 15.48 1.24
CA ALA A 210 15.68 15.34 1.96
C ALA A 210 14.58 16.20 1.33
N LEU A 211 14.88 17.44 0.93
CA LEU A 211 13.95 18.32 0.24
C LEU A 211 13.58 17.78 -1.15
N ALA A 212 14.53 17.24 -1.89
CA ALA A 212 14.27 16.58 -3.18
C ALA A 212 13.35 15.37 -3.01
N LEU A 213 13.59 14.53 -1.99
CA LEU A 213 12.74 13.39 -1.64
C LEU A 213 11.32 13.85 -1.27
N LEU A 214 11.18 14.91 -0.47
CA LEU A 214 9.88 15.48 -0.10
C LEU A 214 9.14 16.00 -1.32
N ALA A 215 9.82 16.77 -2.19
CA ALA A 215 9.22 17.28 -3.42
C ALA A 215 8.74 16.13 -4.33
N LEU A 216 9.56 15.11 -4.53
CA LEU A 216 9.19 13.92 -5.30
C LEU A 216 8.00 13.18 -4.67
N CYS A 217 7.99 13.02 -3.36
CA CYS A 217 6.92 12.40 -2.60
C CYS A 217 5.59 13.14 -2.85
N VAL A 218 5.56 14.46 -2.71
CA VAL A 218 4.37 15.28 -2.95
C VAL A 218 3.93 15.22 -4.42
N CYS A 219 4.86 15.30 -5.36
CA CYS A 219 4.55 15.17 -6.79
C CYS A 219 3.89 13.82 -7.12
N MET A 220 4.43 12.73 -6.59
CA MET A 220 3.86 11.39 -6.76
C MET A 220 2.49 11.27 -6.07
N GLY A 221 2.36 11.81 -4.86
CA GLY A 221 1.10 11.80 -4.11
C GLY A 221 -0.03 12.59 -4.77
N LEU A 222 0.29 13.60 -5.57
CA LEU A 222 -0.67 14.32 -6.40
C LEU A 222 -0.93 13.62 -7.75
N PHE A 223 0.09 13.02 -8.33
CA PHE A 223 -0.02 12.33 -9.62
C PHE A 223 -0.86 11.05 -9.53
N ILE A 224 -0.60 10.20 -8.52
CA ILE A 224 -1.27 8.90 -8.37
C ILE A 224 -2.80 9.01 -8.33
N PRO A 225 -3.42 9.86 -7.50
CA PRO A 225 -4.88 9.93 -7.45
C PRO A 225 -5.50 10.45 -8.75
N VAL A 226 -4.82 11.33 -9.47
CA VAL A 226 -5.30 11.84 -10.76
C VAL A 226 -5.24 10.74 -11.82
N ALA A 227 -4.12 10.03 -11.90
CA ALA A 227 -3.94 8.90 -12.80
C ALA A 227 -4.92 7.76 -12.48
N GLY A 228 -5.05 7.39 -11.19
CA GLY A 228 -5.96 6.37 -10.72
C GLY A 228 -7.42 6.69 -11.04
N LEU A 229 -7.87 7.92 -10.78
CA LEU A 229 -9.21 8.36 -11.17
C LEU A 229 -9.42 8.31 -12.70
N ALA A 230 -8.45 8.75 -13.48
CA ALA A 230 -8.53 8.71 -14.95
C ALA A 230 -8.68 7.27 -15.46
N VAL A 231 -7.86 6.34 -14.93
CA VAL A 231 -7.95 4.91 -15.27
C VAL A 231 -9.29 4.33 -14.83
N ASN A 232 -9.79 4.68 -13.64
CA ASN A 232 -11.07 4.18 -13.15
C ASN A 232 -12.28 4.76 -13.90
N LEU A 233 -12.18 5.98 -14.43
CA LEU A 233 -13.17 6.56 -15.33
C LEU A 233 -13.17 5.86 -16.70
N TRP A 234 -12.00 5.46 -17.17
CA TRP A 234 -11.86 4.78 -18.48
C TRP A 234 -12.30 3.32 -18.42
N LEU A 235 -12.03 2.64 -17.31
CA LEU A 235 -12.32 1.21 -17.11
C LEU A 235 -13.15 0.99 -15.83
N PRO A 236 -14.36 1.58 -15.72
CA PRO A 236 -15.15 1.42 -14.52
C PRO A 236 -15.76 0.00 -14.47
N ARG A 237 -15.80 -0.58 -13.27
CA ARG A 237 -16.48 -1.86 -13.04
C ARG A 237 -17.67 -1.63 -12.10
N LEU A 238 -18.85 -1.40 -12.68
CA LEU A 238 -20.04 -1.00 -11.95
C LEU A 238 -21.00 -2.15 -11.60
N ASP A 239 -20.83 -3.31 -12.24
CA ASP A 239 -21.79 -4.44 -12.16
C ASP A 239 -21.47 -5.43 -11.03
N CYS A 240 -20.48 -5.13 -10.19
CA CYS A 240 -20.08 -6.02 -9.10
C CYS A 240 -20.86 -5.74 -7.83
N GLY A 241 -21.56 -6.74 -7.32
CA GLY A 241 -22.20 -6.71 -6.01
C GLY A 241 -21.25 -6.95 -4.83
N ASN A 242 -19.94 -7.15 -5.09
CA ASN A 242 -18.92 -7.45 -4.09
C ASN A 242 -17.71 -6.53 -4.23
N ASP A 243 -17.45 -5.72 -3.20
CA ASP A 243 -16.34 -4.78 -3.16
C ASP A 243 -14.97 -5.47 -3.30
N THR A 244 -14.84 -6.72 -2.86
CA THR A 244 -13.60 -7.50 -3.00
C THR A 244 -13.19 -7.68 -4.47
N ILE A 245 -14.16 -7.95 -5.34
CA ILE A 245 -13.92 -8.13 -6.76
C ILE A 245 -13.50 -6.80 -7.41
N VAL A 246 -14.13 -5.70 -7.00
CA VAL A 246 -13.78 -4.37 -7.50
C VAL A 246 -12.37 -3.97 -7.08
N VAL A 247 -12.04 -4.17 -5.81
CA VAL A 247 -10.76 -3.72 -5.25
C VAL A 247 -9.58 -4.58 -5.73
N LYS A 248 -9.76 -5.91 -5.83
CA LYS A 248 -8.65 -6.84 -6.15
C LYS A 248 -8.57 -7.26 -7.60
N GLN A 249 -9.68 -7.28 -8.34
CA GLN A 249 -9.77 -7.92 -9.66
C GLN A 249 -10.30 -6.99 -10.75
N SER A 250 -10.43 -5.68 -10.48
CA SER A 250 -10.79 -4.75 -11.55
C SER A 250 -9.59 -4.41 -12.41
N ALA A 251 -9.81 -4.20 -13.71
CA ALA A 251 -8.77 -3.76 -14.62
C ALA A 251 -8.16 -2.42 -14.16
N SER A 252 -8.99 -1.52 -13.64
CA SER A 252 -8.54 -0.22 -13.12
C SER A 252 -7.60 -0.37 -11.93
N SER A 253 -7.88 -1.28 -10.99
CA SER A 253 -7.01 -1.57 -9.86
C SER A 253 -5.65 -2.12 -10.32
N MET A 254 -5.66 -3.08 -11.25
CA MET A 254 -4.44 -3.65 -11.82
C MET A 254 -3.60 -2.59 -12.54
N ILE A 255 -4.22 -1.81 -13.42
CA ILE A 255 -3.52 -0.75 -14.17
C ILE A 255 -3.03 0.36 -13.24
N GLY A 256 -3.80 0.74 -12.21
CA GLY A 256 -3.37 1.71 -11.22
C GLY A 256 -2.07 1.29 -10.53
N ILE A 257 -2.05 0.10 -9.95
CA ILE A 257 -0.89 -0.43 -9.21
C ILE A 257 0.30 -0.67 -10.17
N PHE A 258 0.12 -1.47 -11.22
CA PHE A 258 1.22 -1.82 -12.13
C PHE A 258 1.67 -0.62 -12.97
N GLY A 259 0.76 0.28 -13.35
CA GLY A 259 1.09 1.53 -14.02
C GLY A 259 1.93 2.46 -13.14
N GLY A 260 1.57 2.61 -11.87
CA GLY A 260 2.36 3.34 -10.90
C GLY A 260 3.76 2.74 -10.71
N MET A 261 3.84 1.41 -10.56
CA MET A 261 5.13 0.69 -10.48
C MET A 261 5.96 0.88 -11.75
N LEU A 262 5.33 0.86 -12.93
CA LEU A 262 6.01 1.10 -14.21
C LEU A 262 6.61 2.51 -14.28
N VAL A 263 5.86 3.53 -13.86
CA VAL A 263 6.35 4.93 -13.83
C VAL A 263 7.58 5.04 -12.93
N VAL A 264 7.55 4.45 -11.74
CA VAL A 264 8.70 4.43 -10.82
C VAL A 264 9.86 3.64 -11.43
N GLY A 265 9.60 2.48 -12.02
CA GLY A 265 10.63 1.65 -12.68
C GLY A 265 11.29 2.35 -13.86
N LEU A 266 10.51 3.05 -14.69
CA LEU A 266 11.04 3.87 -15.78
C LEU A 266 11.87 5.04 -15.26
N GLY A 267 11.45 5.72 -14.19
CA GLY A 267 12.23 6.77 -13.53
C GLY A 267 13.57 6.25 -13.03
N ALA A 268 13.56 5.11 -12.33
CA ALA A 268 14.79 4.46 -11.86
C ALA A 268 15.71 4.02 -13.01
N LEU A 269 15.15 3.49 -14.09
CA LEU A 269 15.90 3.10 -15.29
C LEU A 269 16.52 4.30 -15.98
N LEU A 270 15.76 5.38 -16.16
CA LEU A 270 16.27 6.63 -16.73
C LEU A 270 17.41 7.21 -15.89
N TRP A 271 17.29 7.14 -14.56
CA TRP A 271 18.38 7.53 -13.68
C TRP A 271 19.61 6.62 -13.84
N ALA A 272 19.44 5.29 -13.90
CA ALA A 272 20.54 4.35 -14.02
C ALA A 272 21.27 4.43 -15.38
N VAL A 273 20.52 4.60 -16.49
CA VAL A 273 21.05 4.67 -17.86
C VAL A 273 21.51 6.07 -18.24
N GLY A 274 20.74 7.08 -17.83
CA GLY A 274 21.03 8.49 -18.12
C GLY A 274 22.25 9.05 -17.39
N GLY A 275 22.77 8.28 -16.45
CA GLY A 275 23.97 8.64 -15.69
C GLY A 275 23.86 10.03 -15.06
N LYS A 276 24.96 10.74 -15.00
CA LYS A 276 25.08 12.05 -14.34
C LYS A 276 24.30 13.20 -15.01
N LEU A 277 23.83 13.05 -16.24
CA LEU A 277 23.19 14.17 -16.99
C LEU A 277 21.67 14.22 -16.80
N LEU A 278 20.97 13.09 -16.84
CA LEU A 278 19.52 13.04 -16.70
C LEU A 278 19.09 12.78 -15.25
N GLY A 279 19.86 12.02 -14.50
CA GLY A 279 19.62 11.77 -13.09
C GLY A 279 19.69 13.05 -12.25
N PHE A 280 20.61 13.94 -12.56
CA PHE A 280 20.76 15.23 -11.89
C PHE A 280 19.54 16.15 -12.12
N VAL A 281 18.95 16.12 -13.31
CA VAL A 281 17.72 16.89 -13.62
C VAL A 281 16.50 16.33 -12.92
N TRP A 282 16.41 15.02 -12.72
CA TRP A 282 15.30 14.36 -12.01
C TRP A 282 15.37 14.50 -10.49
N PHE A 283 16.56 14.66 -9.93
CA PHE A 283 16.80 14.78 -8.48
C PHE A 283 17.18 16.20 -8.04
N SER A 284 17.39 17.13 -8.97
CA SER A 284 17.68 18.54 -8.70
C SER A 284 16.53 19.49 -9.10
N LEU A 285 15.45 18.97 -9.66
CA LEU A 285 14.15 19.64 -9.81
C LEU A 285 13.18 19.16 -8.76
#